data_e8032fd51a478c80861f5aab374ed642
#
_entry.id   e8032fd51a478c80861f5aab374ed642
#
_cell.length_a   1.000
_cell.length_b   1.000
_cell.length_c   1.000
_cell.angle_alpha   90.00
_cell.angle_beta   90.00
_cell.angle_gamma   90.00
#
_symmetry.space_group_name_H-M   'P 1'
#
loop_
_entity.id
_entity.type
_entity.pdbx_description
1 polymer ?
#
loop_
_entity_poly.entity_id
_entity_poly.type
_entity_poly.pdbx_seq_one_letter_code
_entity_poly.pdbx_strand_id
1 'polypeptide(L)'
;MNQLTQNSRQSLSPLRWVPSLYFAMGLPFVVLNMVSAVLFKDLGISDAQIAFWTSLIMWPWTIKFLWSPFLEIFRTKKFFVVTTQLLSGILFGLAALAVHMPHFFAVTVGVFAVVAFSGATHDIAADGVYMSELSTEDQARYIGWQGAFYNLAKLVATGGLVWFAGFLYEGFSAVGAATFDAYVRSWTVVLAIFCG
;
A
#
# COMPACT_ATOMS: atom_id res chain seq x y z
N MET A 1 50.43 8.12 -5.08
CA MET A 1 50.24 6.70 -4.67
C MET A 1 49.25 6.73 -3.51
N ASN A 2 47.94 6.67 -3.78
CA ASN A 2 46.84 6.36 -2.85
C ASN A 2 45.47 6.49 -3.57
N GLN A 3 45.24 5.62 -4.56
CA GLN A 3 43.94 5.46 -5.22
C GLN A 3 43.42 4.03 -5.08
N LEU A 4 43.66 3.37 -3.96
CA LEU A 4 43.31 1.96 -3.80
C LEU A 4 42.50 1.69 -2.54
N THR A 5 41.47 2.50 -2.26
CA THR A 5 40.41 2.07 -1.32
C THR A 5 39.08 2.80 -1.56
N GLN A 6 38.66 2.96 -2.80
CA GLN A 6 37.24 3.03 -3.04
C GLN A 6 36.69 1.58 -2.97
N ASN A 7 36.39 1.20 -1.74
CA ASN A 7 35.64 0.01 -1.45
C ASN A 7 34.32 0.09 -2.23
N SER A 8 34.28 -0.58 -3.38
CA SER A 8 33.07 -0.77 -4.17
C SER A 8 32.12 -1.61 -3.31
N ARG A 9 31.34 -0.93 -2.44
CA ARG A 9 30.05 -1.49 -2.07
C ARG A 9 29.38 -1.75 -3.39
N GLN A 10 29.20 -2.99 -3.77
CA GLN A 10 28.40 -3.39 -4.92
C GLN A 10 26.99 -2.86 -4.63
N SER A 11 26.73 -1.62 -5.04
CA SER A 11 25.39 -1.06 -4.99
C SER A 11 24.55 -1.91 -5.93
N LEU A 12 23.54 -2.54 -5.38
CA LEU A 12 22.57 -3.28 -6.19
C LEU A 12 22.12 -2.36 -7.32
N SER A 13 22.13 -2.87 -8.56
CA SER A 13 21.66 -2.10 -9.70
C SER A 13 20.32 -1.45 -9.38
N PRO A 14 20.12 -0.14 -9.61
CA PRO A 14 18.87 0.56 -9.33
C PRO A 14 17.65 -0.13 -9.92
N LEU A 15 17.80 -0.80 -11.08
CA LEU A 15 16.74 -1.60 -11.72
C LEU A 15 16.23 -2.77 -10.86
N ARG A 16 16.96 -3.19 -9.83
CA ARG A 16 16.51 -4.29 -8.96
C ARG A 16 15.63 -3.83 -7.81
N TRP A 17 15.81 -2.60 -7.36
CA TRP A 17 15.10 -2.14 -6.17
C TRP A 17 14.13 -0.98 -6.43
N VAL A 18 14.39 -0.08 -7.39
CA VAL A 18 13.49 1.02 -7.72
C VAL A 18 12.10 0.51 -8.14
N PRO A 19 11.98 -0.47 -9.07
CA PRO A 19 10.69 -1.02 -9.44
C PRO A 19 9.88 -1.58 -8.26
N SER A 20 10.50 -2.44 -7.45
CA SER A 20 9.81 -3.07 -6.32
C SER A 20 9.44 -2.06 -5.23
N LEU A 21 10.31 -1.08 -4.97
CA LEU A 21 10.06 -0.04 -3.98
C LEU A 21 8.83 0.80 -4.33
N TYR A 22 8.75 1.27 -5.57
CA TYR A 22 7.63 2.12 -6.02
C TYR A 22 6.35 1.34 -6.30
N PHE A 23 6.46 0.07 -6.67
CA PHE A 23 5.30 -0.82 -6.70
C PHE A 23 4.71 -1.01 -5.30
N ALA A 24 5.54 -1.33 -4.31
CA ALA A 24 5.11 -1.49 -2.92
C ALA A 24 4.58 -0.18 -2.30
N MET A 25 5.15 0.97 -2.69
CA MET A 25 4.70 2.30 -2.29
C MET A 25 3.29 2.60 -2.81
N GLY A 26 2.98 2.22 -4.05
CA GLY A 26 1.68 2.49 -4.67
C GLY A 26 0.54 1.67 -4.08
N LEU A 27 0.80 0.45 -3.60
CA LEU A 27 -0.25 -0.47 -3.17
C LEU A 27 -1.11 0.08 -2.01
N PRO A 28 -0.57 0.48 -0.84
CA PRO A 28 -1.39 0.96 0.26
C PRO A 28 -2.24 2.18 -0.12
N PHE A 29 -1.66 3.13 -0.85
CA PHE A 29 -2.37 4.32 -1.31
C PHE A 29 -3.58 3.96 -2.19
N VAL A 30 -3.37 3.10 -3.18
CA VAL A 30 -4.43 2.73 -4.13
C VAL A 30 -5.51 1.88 -3.46
N VAL A 31 -5.12 0.98 -2.56
CA VAL A 31 -6.09 0.16 -1.81
C VAL A 31 -6.99 1.05 -0.96
N LEU A 32 -6.42 1.99 -0.23
CA LEU A 32 -7.19 2.87 0.64
C LEU A 32 -8.04 3.89 -0.13
N ASN A 33 -7.56 4.37 -1.27
CA ASN A 33 -8.24 5.39 -2.06
C ASN A 33 -9.34 4.82 -2.97
N MET A 34 -9.06 3.68 -3.63
CA MET A 34 -9.91 3.16 -4.70
C MET A 34 -10.54 1.81 -4.37
N VAL A 35 -9.71 0.84 -3.93
CA VAL A 35 -10.21 -0.54 -3.70
C VAL A 35 -11.14 -0.59 -2.50
N SER A 36 -10.85 0.17 -1.44
CA SER A 36 -11.71 0.24 -0.25
C SER A 36 -13.12 0.74 -0.56
N ALA A 37 -13.26 1.64 -1.54
CA ALA A 37 -14.57 2.12 -1.94
C ALA A 37 -15.43 1.00 -2.56
N VAL A 38 -14.83 0.15 -3.40
CA VAL A 38 -15.52 -1.02 -3.98
C VAL A 38 -15.85 -2.03 -2.87
N LEU A 39 -14.89 -2.36 -2.02
CA LEU A 39 -15.08 -3.25 -0.88
C LEU A 39 -16.27 -2.82 -0.01
N PHE A 40 -16.30 -1.56 0.41
CA PHE A 40 -17.39 -1.06 1.26
C PHE A 40 -18.73 -1.01 0.52
N LYS A 41 -18.73 -0.72 -0.79
CA LYS A 41 -19.93 -0.75 -1.61
C LYS A 41 -20.52 -2.15 -1.70
N ASP A 42 -19.70 -3.16 -1.96
CA ASP A 42 -20.09 -4.57 -2.03
C ASP A 42 -20.64 -5.07 -0.68
N LEU A 43 -20.14 -4.54 0.43
CA LEU A 43 -20.60 -4.84 1.78
C LEU A 43 -21.79 -3.96 2.23
N GLY A 44 -22.41 -3.21 1.31
CA GLY A 44 -23.67 -2.49 1.55
C GLY A 44 -23.52 -1.15 2.27
N ILE A 45 -22.34 -0.59 2.35
CA ILE A 45 -22.12 0.75 2.94
C ILE A 45 -22.59 1.84 1.97
N SER A 46 -23.23 2.88 2.49
CA SER A 46 -23.75 3.99 1.68
C SER A 46 -22.62 4.82 1.05
N ASP A 47 -22.86 5.36 -0.15
CA ASP A 47 -21.90 6.17 -0.89
C ASP A 47 -21.43 7.41 -0.10
N ALA A 48 -22.31 8.01 0.68
CA ALA A 48 -21.99 9.15 1.54
C ALA A 48 -20.98 8.77 2.64
N GLN A 49 -21.15 7.62 3.28
CA GLN A 49 -20.22 7.11 4.29
C GLN A 49 -18.87 6.73 3.65
N ILE A 50 -18.91 6.07 2.50
CA ILE A 50 -17.69 5.71 1.76
C ILE A 50 -16.91 6.98 1.41
N ALA A 51 -17.54 7.97 0.77
CA ALA A 51 -16.88 9.21 0.38
C ALA A 51 -16.29 9.97 1.58
N PHE A 52 -17.02 10.07 2.67
CA PHE A 52 -16.56 10.75 3.89
C PHE A 52 -15.33 10.06 4.48
N TRP A 53 -15.42 8.76 4.77
CA TRP A 53 -14.37 8.04 5.47
C TRP A 53 -13.13 7.80 4.61
N THR A 54 -13.28 7.51 3.30
CA THR A 54 -12.12 7.38 2.41
C THR A 54 -11.38 8.70 2.25
N SER A 55 -12.10 9.83 2.20
CA SER A 55 -11.45 11.14 2.17
C SER A 55 -10.67 11.43 3.46
N LEU A 56 -11.23 11.06 4.62
CA LEU A 56 -10.57 11.26 5.90
C LEU A 56 -9.32 10.39 6.05
N ILE A 57 -9.39 9.13 5.61
CA ILE A 57 -8.26 8.19 5.62
C ILE A 57 -7.08 8.71 4.76
N MET A 58 -7.34 9.53 3.74
CA MET A 58 -6.28 10.09 2.89
C MET A 58 -5.51 11.26 3.51
N TRP A 59 -5.95 11.81 4.63
CA TRP A 59 -5.30 12.94 5.30
C TRP A 59 -3.80 12.73 5.61
N PRO A 60 -3.32 11.56 6.06
CA PRO A 60 -1.91 11.35 6.31
C PRO A 60 -1.01 11.73 5.14
N TRP A 61 -1.41 11.45 3.90
CA TRP A 61 -0.64 11.88 2.72
C TRP A 61 -0.58 13.39 2.53
N THR A 62 -1.61 14.10 2.95
CA THR A 62 -1.66 15.57 2.88
C THR A 62 -0.78 16.21 3.94
N ILE A 63 -0.77 15.68 5.17
CA ILE A 63 -0.08 16.27 6.31
C ILE A 63 1.27 15.61 6.63
N LYS A 64 1.76 14.67 5.78
CA LYS A 64 3.00 13.91 6.00
C LYS A 64 4.24 14.78 6.21
N PHE A 65 4.24 16.03 5.73
CA PHE A 65 5.32 16.99 5.94
C PHE A 65 5.54 17.34 7.42
N LEU A 66 4.53 17.17 8.28
CA LEU A 66 4.64 17.46 9.71
C LEU A 66 5.60 16.52 10.44
N TRP A 67 5.67 15.25 10.04
CA TRP A 67 6.57 14.27 10.68
C TRP A 67 7.75 13.84 9.80
N SER A 68 7.81 14.28 8.56
CA SER A 68 8.94 13.99 7.66
C SER A 68 10.31 14.35 8.28
N PRO A 69 10.52 15.51 8.95
CA PRO A 69 11.80 15.83 9.56
C PRO A 69 12.22 14.86 10.67
N PHE A 70 11.27 14.28 11.38
CA PHE A 70 11.57 13.33 12.46
C PHE A 70 12.15 12.01 11.93
N LEU A 71 11.76 11.58 10.73
CA LEU A 71 12.28 10.36 10.11
C LEU A 71 13.78 10.48 9.79
N GLU A 72 14.28 11.69 9.58
CA GLU A 72 15.71 11.93 9.33
C GLU A 72 16.56 11.85 10.59
N ILE A 73 15.96 12.10 11.76
CA ILE A 73 16.67 12.18 13.04
C ILE A 73 16.80 10.78 13.69
N PHE A 74 15.76 9.94 13.59
CA PHE A 74 15.67 8.77 14.46
C PHE A 74 16.29 7.49 13.92
N ARG A 75 16.26 7.24 12.61
CA ARG A 75 16.74 5.99 12.00
C ARG A 75 17.06 6.17 10.51
N THR A 76 17.61 5.12 9.92
CA THR A 76 17.86 5.10 8.47
C THR A 76 16.55 5.02 7.67
N LYS A 77 16.52 5.64 6.50
CA LYS A 77 15.36 5.60 5.58
C LYS A 77 14.99 4.16 5.22
N LYS A 78 15.99 3.28 5.02
CA LYS A 78 15.77 1.84 4.76
C LYS A 78 15.06 1.12 5.91
N PHE A 79 15.34 1.48 7.15
CA PHE A 79 14.64 0.94 8.31
C PHE A 79 13.14 1.25 8.24
N PHE A 80 12.78 2.50 7.93
CA PHE A 80 11.38 2.90 7.79
C PHE A 80 10.69 2.21 6.62
N VAL A 81 11.35 2.06 5.46
CA VAL A 81 10.81 1.30 4.33
C VAL A 81 10.40 -0.11 4.76
N VAL A 82 11.31 -0.87 5.38
CA VAL A 82 11.04 -2.25 5.77
C VAL A 82 9.97 -2.33 6.86
N THR A 83 10.07 -1.49 7.90
CA THR A 83 9.12 -1.55 9.02
C THR A 83 7.70 -1.15 8.60
N THR A 84 7.56 -0.14 7.74
CA THR A 84 6.23 0.27 7.25
C THR A 84 5.63 -0.74 6.28
N GLN A 85 6.43 -1.43 5.47
CA GLN A 85 5.95 -2.54 4.63
C GLN A 85 5.42 -3.69 5.48
N LEU A 86 6.20 -4.14 6.47
CA LEU A 86 5.78 -5.21 7.38
C LEU A 86 4.53 -4.81 8.17
N LEU A 87 4.50 -3.58 8.68
CA LEU A 87 3.34 -3.07 9.41
C LEU A 87 2.10 -3.03 8.51
N SER A 88 2.21 -2.50 7.30
CA SER A 88 1.09 -2.44 6.36
C SER A 88 0.59 -3.84 5.98
N GLY A 89 1.50 -4.81 5.75
CA GLY A 89 1.12 -6.20 5.51
C GLY A 89 0.32 -6.80 6.68
N ILE A 90 0.82 -6.67 7.91
CA ILE A 90 0.10 -7.13 9.11
C ILE A 90 -1.28 -6.46 9.21
N LEU A 91 -1.35 -5.15 8.99
CA LEU A 91 -2.60 -4.40 9.07
C LEU A 91 -3.60 -4.82 7.99
N PHE A 92 -3.18 -5.14 6.76
CA PHE A 92 -4.07 -5.71 5.75
C PHE A 92 -4.57 -7.09 6.16
N GLY A 93 -3.74 -7.91 6.80
CA GLY A 93 -4.19 -9.17 7.41
C GLY A 93 -5.25 -8.95 8.50
N LEU A 94 -5.06 -7.93 9.36
CA LEU A 94 -6.07 -7.56 10.36
C LEU A 94 -7.35 -7.02 9.71
N ALA A 95 -7.25 -6.25 8.64
CA ALA A 95 -8.42 -5.80 7.88
C ALA A 95 -9.20 -6.99 7.27
N ALA A 96 -8.49 -8.01 6.76
CA ALA A 96 -9.11 -9.25 6.27
C ALA A 96 -9.90 -10.00 7.36
N LEU A 97 -9.47 -9.92 8.61
CA LEU A 97 -10.21 -10.47 9.75
C LEU A 97 -11.36 -9.54 10.18
N ALA A 98 -11.15 -8.22 10.10
CA ALA A 98 -12.11 -7.23 10.54
C ALA A 98 -13.44 -7.29 9.76
N VAL A 99 -13.41 -7.64 8.47
CA VAL A 99 -14.63 -7.74 7.64
C VAL A 99 -15.61 -8.81 8.12
N HIS A 100 -15.19 -9.72 8.99
CA HIS A 100 -16.05 -10.75 9.61
C HIS A 100 -16.73 -10.28 10.91
N MET A 101 -16.38 -9.11 11.43
CA MET A 101 -16.90 -8.62 12.71
C MET A 101 -18.25 -7.95 12.58
N PRO A 102 -19.11 -7.96 13.65
CA PRO A 102 -20.41 -7.30 13.61
C PRO A 102 -20.35 -5.80 13.28
N HIS A 103 -19.26 -5.13 13.67
CA HIS A 103 -19.00 -3.70 13.41
C HIS A 103 -17.86 -3.53 12.39
N PHE A 104 -17.80 -4.39 11.37
CA PHE A 104 -16.70 -4.48 10.41
C PHE A 104 -16.31 -3.14 9.81
N PHE A 105 -17.28 -2.28 9.47
CA PHE A 105 -17.01 -1.00 8.84
C PHE A 105 -16.13 -0.10 9.70
N ALA A 106 -16.53 0.13 10.95
CA ALA A 106 -15.78 0.98 11.87
C ALA A 106 -14.38 0.41 12.17
N VAL A 107 -14.28 -0.92 12.38
CA VAL A 107 -13.01 -1.59 12.65
C VAL A 107 -12.09 -1.52 11.43
N THR A 108 -12.60 -1.80 10.24
CA THR A 108 -11.81 -1.75 8.99
C THR A 108 -11.33 -0.32 8.70
N VAL A 109 -12.20 0.69 8.88
CA VAL A 109 -11.83 2.11 8.75
C VAL A 109 -10.72 2.47 9.74
N GLY A 110 -10.81 2.03 10.99
CA GLY A 110 -9.77 2.23 12.00
C GLY A 110 -8.44 1.59 11.62
N VAL A 111 -8.46 0.35 11.14
CA VAL A 111 -7.25 -0.34 10.63
C VAL A 111 -6.68 0.40 9.42
N PHE A 112 -7.52 0.81 8.48
CA PHE A 112 -7.10 1.55 7.28
C PHE A 112 -6.50 2.93 7.62
N ALA A 113 -6.98 3.59 8.67
CA ALA A 113 -6.36 4.82 9.15
C ALA A 113 -4.90 4.59 9.59
N VAL A 114 -4.61 3.47 10.27
CA VAL A 114 -3.24 3.11 10.66
C VAL A 114 -2.41 2.74 9.43
N VAL A 115 -2.98 2.01 8.45
CA VAL A 115 -2.32 1.73 7.16
C VAL A 115 -1.99 3.04 6.44
N ALA A 116 -2.86 4.04 6.49
CA ALA A 116 -2.63 5.35 5.86
C ALA A 116 -1.41 6.07 6.45
N PHE A 117 -1.26 6.10 7.77
CA PHE A 117 -0.07 6.65 8.41
C PHE A 117 1.20 5.85 8.07
N SER A 118 1.10 4.51 8.05
CA SER A 118 2.20 3.64 7.64
C SER A 118 2.60 3.90 6.18
N GLY A 119 1.62 3.96 5.26
CA GLY A 119 1.85 4.21 3.84
C GLY A 119 2.42 5.60 3.56
N ALA A 120 1.89 6.65 4.20
CA ALA A 120 2.43 8.00 4.07
C ALA A 120 3.88 8.11 4.60
N THR A 121 4.20 7.35 5.66
CA THR A 121 5.57 7.26 6.19
C THR A 121 6.48 6.47 5.25
N HIS A 122 5.96 5.39 4.66
CA HIS A 122 6.67 4.63 3.63
C HIS A 122 7.04 5.50 2.43
N ASP A 123 6.12 6.33 1.95
CA ASP A 123 6.37 7.27 0.85
C ASP A 123 7.56 8.17 1.12
N ILE A 124 7.58 8.84 2.30
CA ILE A 124 8.69 9.71 2.69
C ILE A 124 10.01 8.92 2.71
N ALA A 125 9.99 7.73 3.29
CA ALA A 125 11.18 6.91 3.41
C ALA A 125 11.66 6.38 2.06
N ALA A 126 10.76 5.96 1.18
CA ALA A 126 11.05 5.45 -0.16
C ALA A 126 11.69 6.53 -1.05
N ASP A 127 11.08 7.72 -1.08
CA ASP A 127 11.63 8.87 -1.79
C ASP A 127 12.99 9.28 -1.22
N GLY A 128 13.12 9.23 0.10
CA GLY A 128 14.38 9.49 0.78
C GLY A 128 15.48 8.48 0.45
N VAL A 129 15.17 7.19 0.31
CA VAL A 129 16.12 6.16 -0.17
C VAL A 129 16.52 6.45 -1.61
N TYR A 130 15.56 6.74 -2.47
CA TYR A 130 15.81 7.07 -3.87
C TYR A 130 16.76 8.24 -4.02
N MET A 131 16.52 9.34 -3.31
CA MET A 131 17.36 10.54 -3.36
C MET A 131 18.76 10.33 -2.74
N SER A 132 18.88 9.48 -1.72
CA SER A 132 20.18 9.29 -1.02
C SER A 132 21.07 8.22 -1.66
N GLU A 133 20.50 7.24 -2.35
CA GLU A 133 21.26 6.12 -2.94
C GLU A 133 21.62 6.36 -4.42
N LEU A 134 20.99 7.33 -5.08
CA LEU A 134 21.21 7.62 -6.50
C LEU A 134 21.84 8.99 -6.71
N SER A 135 22.77 9.07 -7.66
CA SER A 135 23.28 10.34 -8.18
C SER A 135 22.16 11.13 -8.88
N THR A 136 22.32 12.44 -9.02
CA THR A 136 21.35 13.29 -9.75
C THR A 136 21.11 12.79 -11.18
N GLU A 137 22.15 12.27 -11.84
CA GLU A 137 22.04 11.70 -13.18
C GLU A 137 21.23 10.41 -13.18
N ASP A 138 21.47 9.50 -12.22
CA ASP A 138 20.70 8.27 -12.07
C ASP A 138 19.25 8.56 -11.66
N GLN A 139 19.01 9.53 -10.78
CA GLN A 139 17.65 9.95 -10.44
C GLN A 139 16.88 10.37 -11.70
N ALA A 140 17.47 11.21 -12.55
CA ALA A 140 16.84 11.60 -13.81
C ALA A 140 16.62 10.41 -14.76
N ARG A 141 17.54 9.45 -14.77
CA ARG A 141 17.45 8.24 -15.60
C ARG A 141 16.33 7.29 -15.16
N TYR A 142 16.15 7.13 -13.86
CA TYR A 142 15.21 6.15 -13.30
C TYR A 142 13.86 6.72 -12.88
N ILE A 143 13.62 8.03 -13.02
CA ILE A 143 12.34 8.65 -12.65
C ILE A 143 11.14 8.05 -13.40
N GLY A 144 11.34 7.65 -14.65
CA GLY A 144 10.30 6.96 -15.44
C GLY A 144 9.89 5.60 -14.83
N TRP A 145 10.81 4.90 -14.19
CA TRP A 145 10.55 3.63 -13.54
C TRP A 145 9.72 3.79 -12.27
N GLN A 146 9.91 4.88 -11.52
CA GLN A 146 9.06 5.23 -10.38
C GLN A 146 7.60 5.31 -10.80
N GLY A 147 7.30 6.18 -11.79
CA GLY A 147 5.95 6.38 -12.29
C GLY A 147 5.35 5.11 -12.91
N ALA A 148 6.15 4.36 -13.67
CA ALA A 148 5.70 3.12 -14.33
C ALA A 148 5.27 2.07 -13.30
N PHE A 149 6.07 1.80 -12.28
CA PHE A 149 5.77 0.77 -11.29
C PHE A 149 4.73 1.20 -10.27
N TYR A 150 4.66 2.49 -9.92
CA TYR A 150 3.55 3.05 -9.15
C TYR A 150 2.21 2.87 -9.90
N ASN A 151 2.17 3.19 -11.20
CA ASN A 151 0.96 2.99 -12.01
C ASN A 151 0.67 1.51 -12.28
N LEU A 152 1.67 0.65 -12.35
CA LEU A 152 1.48 -0.80 -12.41
C LEU A 152 0.81 -1.32 -11.13
N ALA A 153 1.23 -0.86 -9.95
CA ALA A 153 0.55 -1.17 -8.69
C ALA A 153 -0.92 -0.76 -8.71
N LYS A 154 -1.21 0.44 -9.25
CA LYS A 154 -2.58 0.91 -9.43
C LYS A 154 -3.39 -0.01 -10.34
N LEU A 155 -2.84 -0.40 -11.49
CA LEU A 155 -3.51 -1.30 -12.44
C LEU A 155 -3.76 -2.68 -11.82
N VAL A 156 -2.78 -3.24 -11.12
CA VAL A 156 -2.92 -4.53 -10.44
C VAL A 156 -3.98 -4.46 -9.34
N ALA A 157 -3.96 -3.42 -8.51
CA ALA A 157 -4.91 -3.30 -7.41
C ALA A 157 -6.34 -3.04 -7.91
N THR A 158 -6.55 -2.08 -8.81
CA THR A 158 -7.91 -1.69 -9.24
C THR A 158 -8.46 -2.58 -10.37
N GLY A 159 -7.62 -3.02 -11.28
CA GLY A 159 -8.03 -3.92 -12.36
C GLY A 159 -7.95 -5.38 -11.94
N GLY A 160 -6.76 -5.84 -11.52
CA GLY A 160 -6.50 -7.25 -11.23
C GLY A 160 -7.23 -7.75 -9.98
N LEU A 161 -7.01 -7.10 -8.83
CA LEU A 161 -7.54 -7.63 -7.56
C LEU A 161 -9.02 -7.35 -7.36
N VAL A 162 -9.55 -6.23 -7.88
CA VAL A 162 -10.99 -5.97 -7.87
C VAL A 162 -11.71 -6.95 -8.79
N TRP A 163 -11.18 -7.21 -10.00
CA TRP A 163 -11.70 -8.25 -10.87
C TRP A 163 -11.67 -9.63 -10.18
N PHE A 164 -10.57 -9.96 -9.50
CA PHE A 164 -10.43 -11.22 -8.78
C PHE A 164 -11.43 -11.34 -7.61
N ALA A 165 -11.73 -10.25 -6.91
CA ALA A 165 -12.80 -10.24 -5.90
C ALA A 165 -14.16 -10.62 -6.51
N GLY A 166 -14.50 -10.06 -7.68
CA GLY A 166 -15.72 -10.41 -8.42
C GLY A 166 -15.74 -11.88 -8.85
N PHE A 167 -14.63 -12.39 -9.37
CA PHE A 167 -14.48 -13.80 -9.75
C PHE A 167 -14.70 -14.75 -8.55
N LEU A 168 -14.11 -14.44 -7.40
CA LEU A 168 -14.30 -15.21 -6.16
C LEU A 168 -15.74 -15.13 -5.67
N TYR A 169 -16.37 -13.95 -5.77
CA TYR A 169 -17.77 -13.76 -5.40
C TYR A 169 -18.69 -14.69 -6.22
N GLU A 170 -18.52 -14.75 -7.53
CA GLU A 170 -19.29 -15.66 -8.40
C GLU A 170 -19.07 -17.12 -7.99
N GLY A 171 -17.84 -17.53 -7.70
CA GLY A 171 -17.52 -18.88 -7.24
C GLY A 171 -18.19 -19.23 -5.91
N PHE A 172 -18.15 -18.34 -4.91
CA PHE A 172 -18.79 -18.58 -3.61
C PHE A 172 -20.33 -18.57 -3.72
N SER A 173 -20.90 -17.71 -4.54
CA SER A 173 -22.34 -17.66 -4.79
C SER A 173 -22.86 -18.92 -5.50
N ALA A 174 -22.08 -19.46 -6.44
CA ALA A 174 -22.42 -20.69 -7.16
C ALA A 174 -22.50 -21.93 -6.24
N VAL A 175 -21.76 -21.96 -5.14
CA VAL A 175 -21.82 -23.03 -4.14
C VAL A 175 -22.83 -22.73 -3.01
N GLY A 176 -23.71 -21.73 -3.18
CA GLY A 176 -24.84 -21.46 -2.29
C GLY A 176 -24.53 -20.55 -1.10
N ALA A 177 -23.43 -19.81 -1.10
CA ALA A 177 -23.19 -18.79 -0.09
C ALA A 177 -24.20 -17.63 -0.23
N ALA A 178 -24.68 -17.11 0.91
CA ALA A 178 -25.47 -15.89 0.90
C ALA A 178 -24.67 -14.73 0.32
N THR A 179 -25.34 -13.78 -0.35
CA THR A 179 -24.69 -12.66 -1.06
C THR A 179 -23.68 -11.92 -0.19
N PHE A 180 -24.04 -11.58 1.04
CA PHE A 180 -23.14 -10.89 1.97
C PHE A 180 -21.92 -11.75 2.33
N ASP A 181 -22.12 -13.03 2.65
CA ASP A 181 -21.03 -13.96 3.01
C ASP A 181 -20.08 -14.20 1.83
N ALA A 182 -20.62 -14.27 0.60
CA ALA A 182 -19.80 -14.39 -0.60
C ALA A 182 -18.88 -13.19 -0.78
N TYR A 183 -19.37 -11.96 -0.58
CA TYR A 183 -18.55 -10.76 -0.61
C TYR A 183 -17.52 -10.73 0.51
N VAL A 184 -17.90 -11.04 1.75
CA VAL A 184 -16.98 -11.10 2.90
C VAL A 184 -15.83 -12.06 2.62
N ARG A 185 -16.10 -13.27 2.14
CA ARG A 185 -15.06 -14.27 1.80
C ARG A 185 -14.15 -13.79 0.67
N SER A 186 -14.72 -13.21 -0.38
CA SER A 186 -13.97 -12.70 -1.53
C SER A 186 -13.00 -11.61 -1.12
N TRP A 187 -13.48 -10.62 -0.37
CA TRP A 187 -12.65 -9.52 0.10
C TRP A 187 -11.64 -9.93 1.17
N THR A 188 -11.95 -10.95 1.98
CA THR A 188 -10.97 -11.55 2.90
C THR A 188 -9.76 -12.09 2.15
N VAL A 189 -10.00 -12.85 1.07
CA VAL A 189 -8.90 -13.39 0.23
C VAL A 189 -8.10 -12.25 -0.40
N VAL A 190 -8.76 -11.24 -0.97
CA VAL A 190 -8.09 -10.10 -1.61
C VAL A 190 -7.25 -9.31 -0.61
N LEU A 191 -7.80 -9.01 0.59
CA LEU A 191 -7.05 -8.30 1.63
C LEU A 191 -5.87 -9.14 2.16
N ALA A 192 -6.03 -10.46 2.25
CA ALA A 192 -4.96 -11.36 2.65
C ALA A 192 -3.79 -11.39 1.63
N ILE A 193 -4.03 -11.18 0.33
CA ILE A 193 -2.99 -11.06 -0.68
C ILE A 193 -2.08 -9.85 -0.40
N PHE A 194 -2.62 -8.75 0.14
CA PHE A 194 -1.81 -7.59 0.52
C PHE A 194 -1.00 -7.80 1.81
N CYS A 195 -1.24 -8.89 2.55
CA CYS A 195 -0.47 -9.26 3.74
C CYS A 195 0.91 -9.86 3.40
N GLY A 196 1.07 -10.51 2.24
CA GLY A 196 2.28 -11.20 1.79
C GLY A 196 3.05 -10.45 0.75
#